data_34453ac40c43bbe8d4d96d030dbce63b
#
_entry.id   34453ac40c43bbe8d4d96d030dbce63b
#
_cell.length_a   1.000
_cell.length_b   1.000
_cell.length_c   1.000
_cell.angle_alpha   90.00
_cell.angle_beta   90.00
_cell.angle_gamma   90.00
#
_symmetry.space_group_name_H-M   'P 1'
#
loop_
_entity.id
_entity.type
_entity.pdbx_description
1 polymer ?
#
loop_
_entity_poly.entity_id
_entity_poly.type
_entity_poly.pdbx_seq_one_letter_code
_entity_poly.pdbx_strand_id
1 'polypeptide(L)'
;ATDSGVFTPTRVMQGSADGVAACQSAMQQVLGDLLYNGCLLWLDDVLIYAKTEAELVSLVAKFLARVAEYGVKLNPAKCDLFLTEVKWCGKLISYDGVRHDPARIEALRSLSYPVHAGQLQEFLMAMNWMRTNLPDYSRTVDKLEQLLKVALEGSTSRNKKAATKVVLSSVGWNSEHEDAWESCRNMLQNSV
;
A
#
# COMPACT_ATOMS: atom_id res chain seq x y z
N ALA A 1 15.53 11.88 -27.21
CA ALA A 1 16.52 12.20 -28.26
C ALA A 1 17.73 11.28 -28.07
N THR A 2 18.28 10.76 -29.14
CA THR A 2 19.50 9.95 -29.19
C THR A 2 20.41 10.58 -30.27
N ASP A 3 21.65 10.09 -30.38
CA ASP A 3 22.58 10.51 -31.43
C ASP A 3 22.01 10.27 -32.84
N SER A 4 21.09 9.31 -32.97
CA SER A 4 20.43 8.96 -34.23
C SER A 4 19.13 9.75 -34.50
N GLY A 5 18.71 10.62 -33.57
CA GLY A 5 17.53 11.47 -33.76
C GLY A 5 16.54 11.45 -32.59
N VAL A 6 15.34 11.98 -32.83
CA VAL A 6 14.23 12.02 -31.91
C VAL A 6 13.25 10.89 -32.26
N PHE A 7 12.96 10.01 -31.30
CA PHE A 7 12.03 8.90 -31.45
C PHE A 7 10.82 9.10 -30.54
N THR A 8 9.64 8.82 -31.05
CA THR A 8 8.41 8.78 -30.26
C THR A 8 8.15 7.32 -29.85
N PRO A 9 7.98 7.04 -28.54
CA PRO A 9 7.66 5.70 -28.10
C PRO A 9 6.26 5.29 -28.61
N THR A 10 6.16 4.05 -29.08
CA THR A 10 4.88 3.46 -29.53
C THR A 10 4.14 2.73 -28.40
N ARG A 11 4.71 2.72 -27.21
CA ARG A 11 4.14 2.12 -26.00
C ARG A 11 4.25 3.08 -24.83
N VAL A 12 3.39 2.92 -23.83
CA VAL A 12 3.45 3.68 -22.58
C VAL A 12 4.78 3.39 -21.88
N MET A 13 5.55 4.45 -21.61
CA MET A 13 6.83 4.33 -20.92
C MET A 13 6.61 4.17 -19.40
N GLN A 14 7.41 3.31 -18.77
CA GLN A 14 7.49 3.27 -17.32
C GLN A 14 7.96 4.62 -16.76
N GLY A 15 7.29 5.10 -15.73
CA GLY A 15 7.59 6.40 -15.10
C GLY A 15 6.90 7.60 -15.77
N SER A 16 6.11 7.42 -16.84
CA SER A 16 5.22 8.47 -17.33
C SER A 16 4.09 8.74 -16.31
N ALA A 17 3.62 9.99 -16.23
CA ALA A 17 2.55 10.37 -15.31
C ALA A 17 1.28 9.53 -15.49
N ASP A 18 0.95 9.18 -16.74
CA ASP A 18 -0.26 8.40 -17.09
C ASP A 18 -0.01 6.89 -17.14
N GLY A 19 1.23 6.42 -16.90
CA GLY A 19 1.61 5.01 -17.05
C GLY A 19 0.81 4.07 -16.15
N VAL A 20 0.59 4.48 -14.91
CA VAL A 20 -0.18 3.72 -13.91
C VAL A 20 -1.65 3.59 -14.33
N ALA A 21 -2.28 4.72 -14.71
CA ALA A 21 -3.68 4.73 -15.15
C ALA A 21 -3.88 3.93 -16.45
N ALA A 22 -2.94 4.03 -17.39
CA ALA A 22 -2.97 3.25 -18.64
C ALA A 22 -2.85 1.75 -18.38
N CYS A 23 -1.95 1.32 -17.47
CA CYS A 23 -1.81 -0.08 -17.07
C CYS A 23 -3.10 -0.61 -16.43
N GLN A 24 -3.64 0.11 -15.46
CA GLN A 24 -4.89 -0.24 -14.79
C GLN A 24 -6.04 -0.37 -15.79
N SER A 25 -6.21 0.60 -16.70
CA SER A 25 -7.26 0.60 -17.71
C SER A 25 -7.13 -0.56 -18.70
N ALA A 26 -5.91 -0.85 -19.16
CA ALA A 26 -5.64 -1.96 -20.06
C ALA A 26 -5.99 -3.32 -19.41
N MET A 27 -5.57 -3.51 -18.17
CA MET A 27 -5.87 -4.75 -17.43
C MET A 27 -7.36 -4.88 -17.09
N GLN A 28 -8.06 -3.77 -16.83
CA GLN A 28 -9.52 -3.77 -16.68
C GLN A 28 -10.22 -4.26 -17.96
N GLN A 29 -9.76 -3.85 -19.13
CA GLN A 29 -10.28 -4.34 -20.41
C GLN A 29 -10.01 -5.83 -20.60
N VAL A 30 -8.80 -6.30 -20.25
CA VAL A 30 -8.44 -7.73 -20.30
C VAL A 30 -9.35 -8.56 -19.40
N LEU A 31 -9.59 -8.14 -18.17
CA LEU A 31 -10.43 -8.88 -17.22
C LEU A 31 -11.92 -8.83 -17.58
N GLY A 32 -12.39 -7.69 -18.09
CA GLY A 32 -13.78 -7.49 -18.51
C GLY A 32 -14.79 -7.91 -17.43
N ASP A 33 -15.64 -8.88 -17.75
CA ASP A 33 -16.68 -9.43 -16.89
C ASP A 33 -16.17 -10.25 -15.69
N LEU A 34 -14.92 -10.67 -15.69
CA LEU A 34 -14.30 -11.34 -14.55
C LEU A 34 -13.98 -10.36 -13.40
N LEU A 35 -13.81 -9.08 -13.72
CA LEU A 35 -13.49 -8.05 -12.72
C LEU A 35 -14.67 -7.88 -11.75
N TYR A 36 -14.38 -7.97 -10.46
CA TYR A 36 -15.36 -8.01 -9.35
C TYR A 36 -16.31 -9.23 -9.35
N ASN A 37 -16.12 -10.15 -10.29
CA ASN A 37 -16.89 -11.38 -10.40
C ASN A 37 -15.95 -12.61 -10.37
N GLY A 38 -15.18 -12.70 -9.26
CA GLY A 38 -14.17 -13.72 -9.04
C GLY A 38 -12.73 -13.24 -9.25
N CYS A 39 -12.53 -12.00 -9.75
CA CYS A 39 -11.22 -11.40 -9.88
C CYS A 39 -11.18 -9.98 -9.31
N LEU A 40 -10.11 -9.62 -8.60
CA LEU A 40 -9.76 -8.25 -8.25
C LEU A 40 -8.45 -7.87 -8.94
N LEU A 41 -8.30 -6.57 -9.22
CA LEU A 41 -7.16 -6.03 -9.93
C LEU A 41 -6.56 -4.86 -9.15
N TRP A 42 -5.24 -4.89 -8.98
CA TRP A 42 -4.46 -3.78 -8.53
C TRP A 42 -3.24 -3.61 -9.43
N LEU A 43 -3.34 -2.69 -10.38
CA LEU A 43 -2.33 -2.43 -11.42
C LEU A 43 -2.02 -3.70 -12.25
N ASP A 44 -0.90 -4.35 -11.97
CA ASP A 44 -0.43 -5.59 -12.60
C ASP A 44 -0.74 -6.84 -11.77
N ASP A 45 -1.14 -6.68 -10.51
CA ASP A 45 -1.48 -7.79 -9.62
C ASP A 45 -2.96 -8.17 -9.76
N VAL A 46 -3.23 -9.44 -10.02
CA VAL A 46 -4.59 -10.01 -10.11
C VAL A 46 -4.79 -11.02 -8.99
N LEU A 47 -5.84 -10.82 -8.20
CA LEU A 47 -6.31 -11.79 -7.22
C LEU A 47 -7.55 -12.51 -7.76
N ILE A 48 -7.47 -13.84 -7.89
CA ILE A 48 -8.61 -14.69 -8.26
C ILE A 48 -9.09 -15.39 -7.00
N TYR A 49 -10.41 -15.34 -6.75
CA TYR A 49 -11.00 -15.93 -5.56
C TYR A 49 -12.31 -16.65 -5.89
N ALA A 50 -12.58 -17.73 -5.17
CA ALA A 50 -13.80 -18.52 -5.29
C ALA A 50 -14.16 -19.17 -3.95
N LYS A 51 -15.39 -19.65 -3.83
CA LYS A 51 -15.84 -20.37 -2.63
C LYS A 51 -15.50 -21.86 -2.67
N THR A 52 -15.31 -22.40 -3.85
CA THR A 52 -15.00 -23.83 -4.07
C THR A 52 -13.80 -23.98 -5.00
N GLU A 53 -13.11 -25.10 -4.88
CA GLU A 53 -12.00 -25.45 -5.75
C GLU A 53 -12.42 -25.54 -7.23
N ALA A 54 -13.58 -26.12 -7.52
CA ALA A 54 -14.10 -26.25 -8.87
C ALA A 54 -14.37 -24.87 -9.52
N GLU A 55 -14.94 -23.94 -8.75
CA GLU A 55 -15.12 -22.55 -9.21
C GLU A 55 -13.78 -21.86 -9.43
N LEU A 56 -12.81 -22.07 -8.55
CA LEU A 56 -11.47 -21.48 -8.69
C LEU A 56 -10.79 -21.96 -9.96
N VAL A 57 -10.80 -23.27 -10.22
CA VAL A 57 -10.25 -23.87 -11.46
C VAL A 57 -10.91 -23.27 -12.69
N SER A 58 -12.25 -23.16 -12.69
CA SER A 58 -13.00 -22.55 -13.79
C SER A 58 -12.63 -21.08 -14.03
N LEU A 59 -12.49 -20.29 -12.95
CA LEU A 59 -12.10 -18.87 -13.04
C LEU A 59 -10.65 -18.72 -13.54
N VAL A 60 -9.73 -19.54 -13.04
CA VAL A 60 -8.33 -19.53 -13.50
C VAL A 60 -8.26 -19.89 -14.99
N ALA A 61 -9.02 -20.91 -15.45
CA ALA A 61 -9.07 -21.26 -16.87
C ALA A 61 -9.59 -20.11 -17.75
N LYS A 62 -10.67 -19.43 -17.31
CA LYS A 62 -11.23 -18.26 -18.01
C LYS A 62 -10.21 -17.10 -18.03
N PHE A 63 -9.56 -16.85 -16.91
CA PHE A 63 -8.53 -15.80 -16.80
C PHE A 63 -7.37 -16.07 -17.77
N LEU A 64 -6.84 -17.31 -17.78
CA LEU A 64 -5.75 -17.69 -18.67
C LEU A 64 -6.13 -17.59 -20.15
N ALA A 65 -7.36 -17.98 -20.51
CA ALA A 65 -7.87 -17.81 -21.87
C ALA A 65 -7.91 -16.32 -22.28
N ARG A 66 -8.39 -15.46 -21.39
CA ARG A 66 -8.48 -14.01 -21.63
C ARG A 66 -7.08 -13.36 -21.75
N VAL A 67 -6.15 -13.74 -20.88
CA VAL A 67 -4.76 -13.28 -20.91
C VAL A 67 -4.09 -13.70 -22.25
N ALA A 68 -4.35 -14.92 -22.71
CA ALA A 68 -3.84 -15.40 -23.99
C ALA A 68 -4.45 -14.64 -25.19
N GLU A 69 -5.75 -14.38 -25.19
CA GLU A 69 -6.46 -13.61 -26.21
C GLU A 69 -5.88 -12.21 -26.40
N TYR A 70 -5.56 -11.54 -25.29
CA TYR A 70 -4.98 -10.18 -25.32
C TYR A 70 -3.44 -10.16 -25.42
N GLY A 71 -2.79 -11.32 -25.50
CA GLY A 71 -1.34 -11.44 -25.62
C GLY A 71 -0.57 -10.94 -24.37
N VAL A 72 -1.21 -10.90 -23.19
CA VAL A 72 -0.56 -10.56 -21.93
C VAL A 72 0.30 -11.72 -21.46
N LYS A 73 1.52 -11.43 -21.00
CA LYS A 73 2.45 -12.45 -20.53
C LYS A 73 2.46 -12.47 -19.00
N LEU A 74 2.27 -13.64 -18.43
CA LEU A 74 2.39 -13.89 -17.00
C LEU A 74 3.80 -14.37 -16.67
N ASN A 75 4.26 -14.11 -15.45
CA ASN A 75 5.48 -14.71 -14.91
C ASN A 75 5.09 -15.85 -13.94
N PRO A 76 5.25 -17.14 -14.34
CA PRO A 76 4.85 -18.27 -13.51
C PRO A 76 5.55 -18.31 -12.14
N ALA A 77 6.79 -17.83 -12.07
CA ALA A 77 7.55 -17.80 -10.82
C ALA A 77 7.03 -16.78 -9.78
N LYS A 78 6.10 -15.89 -10.21
CA LYS A 78 5.42 -14.91 -9.33
C LYS A 78 3.94 -15.24 -9.15
N CYS A 79 3.49 -16.38 -9.63
CA CYS A 79 2.10 -16.80 -9.51
C CYS A 79 1.97 -17.81 -8.38
N ASP A 80 1.23 -17.42 -7.35
CA ASP A 80 0.83 -18.32 -6.27
C ASP A 80 -0.54 -18.89 -6.59
N LEU A 81 -0.70 -20.21 -6.51
CA LEU A 81 -1.92 -20.90 -6.87
C LEU A 81 -2.44 -21.74 -5.70
N PHE A 82 -3.77 -21.82 -5.56
CA PHE A 82 -4.45 -22.64 -4.54
C PHE A 82 -4.05 -22.33 -3.09
N LEU A 83 -3.88 -21.06 -2.77
CA LEU A 83 -3.63 -20.63 -1.41
C LEU A 83 -4.95 -20.46 -0.64
N THR A 84 -4.96 -20.86 0.64
CA THR A 84 -6.06 -20.59 1.59
C THR A 84 -5.93 -19.22 2.24
N GLU A 85 -4.74 -18.65 2.21
CA GLU A 85 -4.43 -17.29 2.64
C GLU A 85 -3.43 -16.67 1.67
N VAL A 86 -3.66 -15.43 1.29
CA VAL A 86 -2.82 -14.70 0.35
C VAL A 86 -2.49 -13.30 0.86
N LYS A 87 -1.24 -12.87 0.64
CA LYS A 87 -0.83 -11.50 0.85
C LYS A 87 -1.07 -10.69 -0.42
N TRP A 88 -2.02 -9.75 -0.37
CA TRP A 88 -2.38 -8.91 -1.50
C TRP A 88 -2.58 -7.46 -1.08
N CYS A 89 -1.98 -6.52 -1.80
CA CYS A 89 -2.00 -5.08 -1.47
C CYS A 89 -1.65 -4.78 0.00
N GLY A 90 -0.71 -5.54 0.59
CA GLY A 90 -0.28 -5.35 1.98
C GLY A 90 -1.28 -5.81 3.06
N LYS A 91 -2.31 -6.54 2.65
CA LYS A 91 -3.26 -7.22 3.53
C LYS A 91 -3.09 -8.72 3.42
N LEU A 92 -3.45 -9.45 4.47
CA LEU A 92 -3.69 -10.88 4.43
C LEU A 92 -5.17 -11.13 4.21
N ILE A 93 -5.49 -11.90 3.18
CA ILE A 93 -6.86 -12.25 2.79
C ILE A 93 -7.00 -13.75 2.94
N SER A 94 -8.01 -14.18 3.70
CA SER A 94 -8.34 -15.59 3.93
C SER A 94 -9.85 -15.77 3.97
N TYR A 95 -10.29 -17.00 4.23
CA TYR A 95 -11.70 -17.31 4.49
C TYR A 95 -12.26 -16.54 5.70
N ASP A 96 -11.43 -16.31 6.73
CA ASP A 96 -11.84 -15.61 7.96
C ASP A 96 -11.99 -14.11 7.77
N GLY A 97 -11.53 -13.58 6.63
CA GLY A 97 -11.64 -12.15 6.30
C GLY A 97 -10.33 -11.51 5.84
N VAL A 98 -10.26 -10.20 6.04
CA VAL A 98 -9.11 -9.37 5.64
C VAL A 98 -8.48 -8.76 6.88
N ARG A 99 -7.19 -9.00 7.08
CA ARG A 99 -6.41 -8.47 8.20
C ARG A 99 -5.13 -7.81 7.75
N HIS A 100 -4.52 -7.03 8.63
CA HIS A 100 -3.19 -6.49 8.37
C HIS A 100 -2.12 -7.59 8.44
N ASP A 101 -1.05 -7.43 7.65
CA ASP A 101 0.11 -8.30 7.73
C ASP A 101 0.80 -8.14 9.10
N PRO A 102 0.87 -9.22 9.93
CA PRO A 102 1.52 -9.15 11.25
C PRO A 102 2.98 -8.70 11.18
N ALA A 103 3.71 -9.05 10.12
CA ALA A 103 5.08 -8.60 9.94
C ALA A 103 5.17 -7.08 9.78
N ARG A 104 4.18 -6.46 9.12
CA ARG A 104 4.09 -5.02 8.98
C ARG A 104 3.74 -4.33 10.29
N ILE A 105 2.83 -4.92 11.06
CA ILE A 105 2.48 -4.44 12.42
C ILE A 105 3.72 -4.45 13.29
N GLU A 106 4.45 -5.57 13.33
CA GLU A 106 5.65 -5.71 14.13
C GLU A 106 6.76 -4.74 13.70
N ALA A 107 6.94 -4.55 12.39
CA ALA A 107 7.89 -3.56 11.87
C ALA A 107 7.58 -2.14 12.35
N LEU A 108 6.30 -1.74 12.42
CA LEU A 108 5.90 -0.43 12.94
C LEU A 108 6.05 -0.33 14.46
N ARG A 109 5.74 -1.41 15.19
CA ARG A 109 5.88 -1.47 16.65
C ARG A 109 7.34 -1.43 17.11
N SER A 110 8.25 -1.99 16.35
CA SER A 110 9.69 -2.04 16.67
C SER A 110 10.43 -0.73 16.38
N LEU A 111 9.76 0.27 15.75
CA LEU A 111 10.40 1.56 15.50
C LEU A 111 10.72 2.28 16.82
N SER A 112 11.93 2.83 16.91
CA SER A 112 12.30 3.75 17.99
C SER A 112 11.56 5.09 17.89
N TYR A 113 11.60 5.89 18.96
CA TYR A 113 11.06 7.24 18.91
C TYR A 113 11.66 8.05 17.76
N PRO A 114 10.85 8.82 17.04
CA PRO A 114 11.32 9.61 15.91
C PRO A 114 12.18 10.76 16.39
N VAL A 115 13.31 10.97 15.74
CA VAL A 115 14.23 12.09 16.01
C VAL A 115 13.86 13.29 15.14
N HIS A 116 13.38 13.04 13.92
CA HIS A 116 13.06 14.06 12.93
C HIS A 116 11.60 13.99 12.48
N ALA A 117 11.05 15.13 12.09
CA ALA A 117 9.67 15.24 11.60
C ALA A 117 9.39 14.29 10.41
N GLY A 118 10.40 13.98 9.58
CA GLY A 118 10.27 13.03 8.49
C GLY A 118 9.96 11.61 8.97
N GLN A 119 10.58 11.14 10.04
CA GLN A 119 10.31 9.83 10.63
C GLN A 119 8.91 9.77 11.25
N LEU A 120 8.51 10.85 11.94
CA LEU A 120 7.15 10.97 12.48
C LEU A 120 6.11 10.94 11.36
N GLN A 121 6.36 11.67 10.27
CA GLN A 121 5.49 11.69 9.10
C GLN A 121 5.35 10.30 8.46
N GLU A 122 6.45 9.57 8.28
CA GLU A 122 6.44 8.21 7.72
C GLU A 122 5.63 7.26 8.60
N PHE A 123 5.79 7.34 9.92
CA PHE A 123 5.03 6.53 10.87
C PHE A 123 3.54 6.84 10.79
N LEU A 124 3.15 8.12 10.87
CA LEU A 124 1.74 8.52 10.78
C LEU A 124 1.10 8.15 9.44
N MET A 125 1.82 8.25 8.33
CA MET A 125 1.33 7.80 7.02
C MET A 125 1.10 6.29 6.99
N ALA A 126 2.02 5.49 7.58
CA ALA A 126 1.87 4.04 7.67
C ALA A 126 0.69 3.66 8.58
N MET A 127 0.52 4.33 9.71
CA MET A 127 -0.62 4.17 10.61
C MET A 127 -1.94 4.52 9.93
N ASN A 128 -1.99 5.64 9.19
CA ASN A 128 -3.19 6.08 8.46
C ASN A 128 -3.61 5.07 7.38
N TRP A 129 -2.66 4.39 6.74
CA TRP A 129 -2.97 3.32 5.79
C TRP A 129 -3.70 2.14 6.47
N MET A 130 -3.45 1.92 7.76
CA MET A 130 -4.06 0.84 8.56
C MET A 130 -5.33 1.28 9.31
N ARG A 131 -5.71 2.55 9.27
CA ARG A 131 -6.74 3.17 10.12
C ARG A 131 -8.09 2.45 10.17
N THR A 132 -8.49 1.78 9.09
CA THR A 132 -9.80 1.09 8.99
C THR A 132 -9.96 -0.05 9.99
N ASN A 133 -8.85 -0.60 10.47
CA ASN A 133 -8.83 -1.70 11.45
C ASN A 133 -8.29 -1.25 12.82
N LEU A 134 -8.11 0.08 13.03
CA LEU A 134 -7.57 0.64 14.27
C LEU A 134 -8.67 1.42 15.00
N PRO A 135 -9.17 0.93 16.15
CA PRO A 135 -10.17 1.64 16.92
C PRO A 135 -9.58 2.94 17.49
N ASP A 136 -10.40 3.98 17.62
CA ASP A 136 -10.01 5.30 18.15
C ASP A 136 -8.77 5.95 17.50
N TYR A 137 -8.47 5.57 16.25
CA TYR A 137 -7.30 6.02 15.50
C TYR A 137 -7.07 7.52 15.62
N SER A 138 -8.07 8.33 15.25
CA SER A 138 -7.93 9.80 15.18
C SER A 138 -7.57 10.41 16.53
N ARG A 139 -8.14 9.92 17.63
CA ARG A 139 -7.83 10.41 18.98
C ARG A 139 -6.40 10.04 19.39
N THR A 140 -5.99 8.81 19.06
CA THR A 140 -4.68 8.29 19.47
C THR A 140 -3.54 9.01 18.76
N VAL A 141 -3.69 9.38 17.47
CA VAL A 141 -2.64 10.06 16.70
C VAL A 141 -2.66 11.60 16.81
N ASP A 142 -3.71 12.18 17.36
CA ASP A 142 -3.97 13.63 17.34
C ASP A 142 -2.77 14.47 17.82
N LYS A 143 -2.19 14.15 18.98
CA LYS A 143 -1.04 14.87 19.52
C LYS A 143 0.18 14.80 18.59
N LEU A 144 0.41 13.64 17.98
CA LEU A 144 1.51 13.43 17.05
C LEU A 144 1.29 14.19 15.73
N GLU A 145 0.05 14.24 15.24
CA GLU A 145 -0.33 15.02 14.05
C GLU A 145 -0.20 16.53 14.29
N GLN A 146 -0.61 17.00 15.47
CA GLN A 146 -0.45 18.42 15.87
C GLN A 146 1.04 18.80 15.91
N LEU A 147 1.89 17.99 16.53
CA LEU A 147 3.33 18.24 16.56
C LEU A 147 3.93 18.24 15.15
N LEU A 148 3.54 17.28 14.31
CA LEU A 148 3.99 17.23 12.92
C LEU A 148 3.58 18.48 12.15
N LYS A 149 2.36 18.99 12.37
CA LYS A 149 1.87 20.23 11.76
C LYS A 149 2.76 21.40 12.16
N VAL A 150 3.04 21.59 13.47
CA VAL A 150 3.94 22.63 13.97
C VAL A 150 5.34 22.49 13.34
N ALA A 151 5.88 21.28 13.27
CA ALA A 151 7.19 21.02 12.67
C ALA A 151 7.26 21.39 11.18
N LEU A 152 6.14 21.34 10.47
CA LEU A 152 6.07 21.62 9.03
C LEU A 152 5.59 23.04 8.69
N GLU A 153 5.05 23.80 9.63
CA GLU A 153 4.55 25.18 9.40
C GLU A 153 5.64 26.16 8.99
N GLY A 154 6.90 25.95 9.40
CA GLY A 154 8.05 26.76 8.98
C GLY A 154 8.68 26.33 7.65
N SER A 155 8.18 25.27 7.02
CA SER A 155 8.74 24.73 5.78
C SER A 155 7.92 25.18 4.57
N THR A 156 8.55 25.88 3.64
CA THR A 156 7.95 26.31 2.35
C THR A 156 7.59 25.14 1.43
N SER A 157 7.95 23.92 1.81
CA SER A 157 7.67 22.70 1.07
C SER A 157 7.34 21.56 2.04
N ARG A 158 6.17 20.94 1.85
CA ARG A 158 5.80 19.66 2.51
C ARG A 158 6.65 18.47 2.00
N ASN A 159 7.79 18.74 1.40
CA ASN A 159 8.67 17.74 0.84
C ASN A 159 9.38 16.95 1.96
N LYS A 160 9.48 15.64 1.79
CA LYS A 160 10.20 14.71 2.69
C LYS A 160 11.60 15.21 3.05
N LYS A 161 12.34 15.83 2.11
CA LYS A 161 13.67 16.42 2.35
C LYS A 161 13.67 17.60 3.32
N ALA A 162 12.60 18.36 3.42
CA ALA A 162 12.48 19.45 4.38
C ALA A 162 12.13 18.92 5.77
N ALA A 163 11.22 17.94 5.85
CA ALA A 163 10.83 17.29 7.10
C ALA A 163 11.99 16.55 7.80
N THR A 164 12.92 15.95 7.04
CA THR A 164 14.10 15.27 7.61
C THR A 164 15.10 16.20 8.28
N LYS A 165 15.00 17.52 8.05
CA LYS A 165 15.89 18.51 8.68
C LYS A 165 15.35 19.06 10.00
N VAL A 166 14.07 18.88 10.31
CA VAL A 166 13.45 19.38 11.52
C VAL A 166 13.59 18.35 12.62
N VAL A 167 14.36 18.70 13.66
CA VAL A 167 14.54 17.87 14.85
C VAL A 167 13.34 18.07 15.78
N LEU A 168 12.68 16.99 16.18
CA LEU A 168 11.42 17.06 16.95
C LEU A 168 11.60 17.69 18.35
N SER A 169 12.76 17.48 18.99
CA SER A 169 13.04 18.14 20.29
C SER A 169 13.07 19.65 20.19
N SER A 170 13.42 20.23 19.03
CA SER A 170 13.42 21.69 18.84
C SER A 170 12.03 22.30 18.64
N VAL A 171 11.02 21.46 18.35
CA VAL A 171 9.63 21.88 18.10
C VAL A 171 8.66 21.41 19.19
N GLY A 172 9.19 20.92 20.33
CA GLY A 172 8.39 20.64 21.52
C GLY A 172 8.05 19.17 21.76
N TRP A 173 8.79 18.21 21.15
CA TRP A 173 8.65 16.79 21.52
C TRP A 173 8.92 16.61 23.03
N ASN A 174 7.99 15.97 23.73
CA ASN A 174 8.02 15.75 25.17
C ASN A 174 7.34 14.42 25.55
N SER A 175 7.22 14.14 26.85
CA SER A 175 6.62 12.90 27.37
C SER A 175 5.19 12.65 26.90
N GLU A 176 4.38 13.69 26.65
CA GLU A 176 3.01 13.48 26.12
C GLU A 176 3.01 12.91 24.70
N HIS A 177 4.02 13.22 23.90
CA HIS A 177 4.20 12.67 22.56
C HIS A 177 4.73 11.22 22.63
N GLU A 178 5.57 10.93 23.64
CA GLU A 178 6.03 9.56 23.92
C GLU A 178 4.85 8.68 24.35
N ASP A 179 3.97 9.16 25.22
CA ASP A 179 2.75 8.46 25.63
C ASP A 179 1.80 8.22 24.46
N ALA A 180 1.65 9.20 23.57
CA ALA A 180 0.86 9.05 22.35
C ALA A 180 1.48 8.03 21.39
N TRP A 181 2.80 8.00 21.27
CA TRP A 181 3.53 7.01 20.49
C TRP A 181 3.32 5.58 21.03
N GLU A 182 3.47 5.39 22.33
CA GLU A 182 3.22 4.09 22.97
C GLU A 182 1.74 3.66 22.85
N SER A 183 0.82 4.61 22.92
CA SER A 183 -0.60 4.34 22.66
C SER A 183 -0.84 3.85 21.23
N CYS A 184 -0.15 4.42 20.24
CA CYS A 184 -0.17 3.92 18.86
C CYS A 184 0.38 2.49 18.76
N ARG A 185 1.48 2.17 19.43
CA ARG A 185 2.07 0.82 19.48
C ARG A 185 1.11 -0.20 20.08
N ASN A 186 0.45 0.16 21.19
CA ASN A 186 -0.54 -0.70 21.84
C ASN A 186 -1.77 -0.92 20.97
N MET A 187 -2.23 0.12 20.26
CA MET A 187 -3.34 0.01 19.31
C MET A 187 -3.01 -0.95 18.16
N LEU A 188 -1.79 -0.89 17.63
CA LEU A 188 -1.31 -1.83 16.60
C LEU A 188 -1.29 -3.27 17.11
N GLN A 189 -0.88 -3.51 18.36
CA GLN A 189 -0.85 -4.84 18.95
C GLN A 189 -2.24 -5.48 19.03
N ASN A 190 -3.26 -4.68 19.32
CA ASN A 190 -4.64 -5.14 19.49
C ASN A 190 -5.42 -5.24 18.17
N SER A 191 -4.78 -4.94 17.03
CA SER A 191 -5.40 -4.96 15.70
C SER A 191 -5.13 -6.24 14.90
N VAL A 192 -4.51 -7.24 15.53
CA VAL A 192 -4.16 -8.54 14.90
C VAL A 192 -5.32 -9.51 15.02
#